data_b73e3605e5a3ac351919c2ffcd0e4ab9
#
_entry.id   b73e3605e5a3ac351919c2ffcd0e4ab9
#
_cell.length_a   1.000
_cell.length_b   1.000
_cell.length_c   1.000
_cell.angle_alpha   90.00
_cell.angle_beta   90.00
_cell.angle_gamma   90.00
#
_symmetry.space_group_name_H-M   'P 1'
#
loop_
_entity.id
_entity.type
_entity.pdbx_description
1 polymer ?
#
loop_
_entity_poly.entity_id
_entity_poly.type
_entity_poly.pdbx_seq_one_letter_code
_entity_poly.pdbx_strand_id
1 'polypeptide(L)'
;MLKATAGGGGKGMRAVWKSNELEKAWNSSRQEATASFGNDGMYMEKLIEEPRHIEIQVVGDSSGKACHLSERDCSIQRRHQKLTEETPSPFMTSTLRNKMGEAAVKATEFIKYEGAGTIEFLVDKNKNFYFMEMNTRIQVEHPVTEQVIDFDLICEQIKVAAGEKISGKNYFPKLHSIECRINAEDPFNDFRPSPGMISTMHFPGGHGVRLDTHVYSGYVIPPHYDSMVAKLITTAQTREGAIHKMLSLIHI
;
A
#
# COMPACT_ATOMS: atom_id res chain seq x y z
N MET A 1 -15.68 -9.47 -11.40
CA MET A 1 -14.97 -9.85 -10.16
C MET A 1 -16.01 -10.17 -9.09
N LEU A 2 -15.95 -11.36 -8.50
CA LEU A 2 -16.70 -11.73 -7.30
C LEU A 2 -15.88 -11.39 -6.07
N LYS A 3 -16.53 -10.89 -5.02
CA LYS A 3 -15.87 -10.53 -3.75
C LYS A 3 -16.75 -10.91 -2.56
N ALA A 4 -16.11 -11.40 -1.49
CA ALA A 4 -16.76 -11.59 -0.20
C ALA A 4 -17.02 -10.23 0.49
N THR A 5 -18.19 -10.06 1.13
CA THR A 5 -18.54 -8.82 1.84
C THR A 5 -17.69 -8.60 3.08
N ALA A 6 -17.24 -9.67 3.72
CA ALA A 6 -16.32 -9.65 4.86
C ALA A 6 -14.87 -9.96 4.43
N GLY A 7 -14.55 -9.85 3.15
CA GLY A 7 -13.27 -10.27 2.58
C GLY A 7 -12.12 -9.31 2.86
N GLY A 8 -10.90 -9.85 2.79
CA GLY A 8 -9.66 -9.10 2.87
C GLY A 8 -8.49 -9.96 2.40
N GLY A 9 -7.37 -9.32 2.00
CA GLY A 9 -6.17 -10.04 1.58
C GLY A 9 -6.35 -10.97 0.36
N GLY A 10 -7.32 -10.70 -0.51
CA GLY A 10 -7.60 -11.50 -1.71
C GLY A 10 -8.39 -12.79 -1.49
N LYS A 11 -8.74 -13.16 -0.25
CA LYS A 11 -9.57 -14.32 0.04
C LYS A 11 -11.04 -14.04 -0.31
N GLY A 12 -11.72 -15.05 -0.88
CA GLY A 12 -13.11 -14.89 -1.34
C GLY A 12 -13.25 -14.04 -2.59
N MET A 13 -12.16 -13.81 -3.35
CA MET A 13 -12.15 -13.07 -4.60
C MET A 13 -11.94 -14.00 -5.80
N ARG A 14 -12.76 -13.84 -6.87
CA ARG A 14 -12.59 -14.59 -8.12
C ARG A 14 -12.94 -13.75 -9.33
N ALA A 15 -12.04 -13.75 -10.32
CA ALA A 15 -12.37 -13.25 -11.66
C ALA A 15 -13.25 -14.26 -12.38
N VAL A 16 -14.29 -13.78 -13.04
CA VAL A 16 -15.18 -14.57 -13.90
C VAL A 16 -15.18 -13.95 -15.27
N TRP A 17 -14.78 -14.72 -16.28
CA TRP A 17 -14.64 -14.25 -17.66
C TRP A 17 -15.80 -14.67 -18.55
N LYS A 18 -16.48 -15.76 -18.19
CA LYS A 18 -17.59 -16.33 -18.98
C LYS A 18 -18.78 -16.59 -18.08
N SER A 19 -19.98 -16.34 -18.60
CA SER A 19 -21.23 -16.51 -17.84
C SER A 19 -21.43 -17.94 -17.32
N ASN A 20 -20.97 -18.96 -18.06
CA ASN A 20 -21.08 -20.36 -17.66
C ASN A 20 -20.15 -20.74 -16.49
N GLU A 21 -19.20 -19.91 -16.13
CA GLU A 21 -18.29 -20.12 -14.99
C GLU A 21 -18.82 -19.48 -13.69
N LEU A 22 -19.84 -18.60 -13.81
CA LEU A 22 -20.29 -17.75 -12.72
C LEU A 22 -20.78 -18.56 -11.51
N GLU A 23 -21.65 -19.54 -11.71
CA GLU A 23 -22.23 -20.32 -10.61
C GLU A 23 -21.17 -21.10 -9.83
N LYS A 24 -20.27 -21.77 -10.55
CA LYS A 24 -19.15 -22.50 -9.93
C LYS A 24 -18.24 -21.57 -9.14
N ALA A 25 -17.87 -20.43 -9.73
CA ALA A 25 -17.01 -19.43 -9.09
C ALA A 25 -17.69 -18.83 -7.86
N TRP A 26 -18.98 -18.52 -7.94
CA TRP A 26 -19.79 -18.01 -6.84
C TRP A 26 -19.80 -18.97 -5.64
N ASN A 27 -20.18 -20.23 -5.88
CA ASN A 27 -20.26 -21.23 -4.82
C ASN A 27 -18.91 -21.50 -4.17
N SER A 28 -17.83 -21.57 -4.97
CA SER A 28 -16.48 -21.74 -4.46
C SER A 28 -16.00 -20.54 -3.61
N SER A 29 -16.31 -19.31 -4.04
CA SER A 29 -15.96 -18.10 -3.29
C SER A 29 -16.75 -17.97 -1.98
N ARG A 30 -18.02 -18.36 -1.98
CA ARG A 30 -18.85 -18.41 -0.76
C ARG A 30 -18.29 -19.39 0.28
N GLN A 31 -17.91 -20.59 -0.15
CA GLN A 31 -17.30 -21.57 0.75
C GLN A 31 -16.00 -21.05 1.37
N GLU A 32 -15.15 -20.42 0.56
CA GLU A 32 -13.91 -19.81 1.01
C GLU A 32 -14.16 -18.63 1.99
N ALA A 33 -15.16 -17.79 1.71
CA ALA A 33 -15.57 -16.68 2.56
C ALA A 33 -16.10 -17.18 3.93
N THR A 34 -16.97 -18.22 3.91
CA THR A 34 -17.47 -18.85 5.14
C THR A 34 -16.33 -19.41 5.98
N ALA A 35 -15.40 -20.15 5.36
CA ALA A 35 -14.29 -20.77 6.07
C ALA A 35 -13.30 -19.74 6.65
N SER A 36 -13.09 -18.62 5.95
CA SER A 36 -12.09 -17.62 6.32
C SER A 36 -12.63 -16.51 7.23
N PHE A 37 -13.92 -16.16 7.09
CA PHE A 37 -14.50 -14.96 7.74
C PHE A 37 -15.79 -15.27 8.52
N GLY A 38 -16.31 -16.52 8.48
CA GLY A 38 -17.58 -16.86 9.10
C GLY A 38 -18.81 -16.20 8.45
N ASN A 39 -18.66 -15.63 7.26
CA ASN A 39 -19.69 -14.89 6.52
C ASN A 39 -19.65 -15.29 5.06
N ASP A 40 -20.78 -15.68 4.48
CA ASP A 40 -20.92 -16.14 3.10
C ASP A 40 -21.47 -15.07 2.14
N GLY A 41 -21.65 -13.84 2.63
CA GLY A 41 -22.12 -12.71 1.83
C GLY A 41 -21.16 -12.39 0.69
N MET A 42 -21.70 -12.27 -0.51
CA MET A 42 -20.95 -12.01 -1.74
C MET A 42 -21.56 -10.85 -2.51
N TYR A 43 -20.71 -10.15 -3.25
CA TYR A 43 -21.15 -9.18 -4.26
C TYR A 43 -20.29 -9.28 -5.53
N MET A 44 -20.73 -8.60 -6.57
CA MET A 44 -20.10 -8.63 -7.87
C MET A 44 -19.77 -7.21 -8.32
N GLU A 45 -18.55 -7.01 -8.80
CA GLU A 45 -18.06 -5.77 -9.38
C GLU A 45 -17.61 -5.97 -10.82
N LYS A 46 -17.54 -4.87 -11.57
CA LYS A 46 -16.88 -4.87 -12.87
C LYS A 46 -15.39 -5.23 -12.68
N LEU A 47 -14.92 -6.22 -13.44
CA LEU A 47 -13.49 -6.54 -13.49
C LEU A 47 -12.77 -5.46 -14.29
N ILE A 48 -11.79 -4.84 -13.67
CA ILE A 48 -10.86 -3.93 -14.35
C ILE A 48 -9.63 -4.76 -14.74
N GLU A 49 -9.37 -4.85 -16.03
CA GLU A 49 -8.28 -5.66 -16.56
C GLU A 49 -6.96 -4.91 -16.47
N GLU A 50 -5.91 -5.60 -16.02
CA GLU A 50 -4.54 -5.07 -15.89
C GLU A 50 -4.47 -3.67 -15.22
N PRO A 51 -5.17 -3.46 -14.11
CA PRO A 51 -5.20 -2.15 -13.48
C PRO A 51 -3.85 -1.83 -12.83
N ARG A 52 -3.55 -0.53 -12.73
CA ARG A 52 -2.58 -0.04 -11.76
C ARG A 52 -3.27 0.14 -10.41
N HIS A 53 -2.62 -0.31 -9.35
CA HIS A 53 -3.04 -0.05 -7.98
C HIS A 53 -2.40 1.25 -7.53
N ILE A 54 -3.16 2.33 -7.57
CA ILE A 54 -2.72 3.67 -7.17
C ILE A 54 -3.51 4.09 -5.94
N GLU A 55 -2.83 4.61 -4.96
CA GLU A 55 -3.45 5.05 -3.72
C GLU A 55 -3.08 6.49 -3.38
N ILE A 56 -3.98 7.21 -2.72
CA ILE A 56 -3.78 8.59 -2.28
C ILE A 56 -3.68 8.62 -0.76
N GLN A 57 -2.55 9.09 -0.24
CA GLN A 57 -2.40 9.35 1.19
C GLN A 57 -3.18 10.59 1.57
N VAL A 58 -4.02 10.49 2.58
CA VAL A 58 -4.79 11.61 3.13
C VAL A 58 -4.52 11.79 4.62
N VAL A 59 -4.72 13.02 5.09
CA VAL A 59 -4.80 13.36 6.52
C VAL A 59 -5.99 14.28 6.69
N GLY A 60 -6.82 13.98 7.68
CA GLY A 60 -7.96 14.81 8.09
C GLY A 60 -7.87 15.21 9.55
N ASP A 61 -8.51 16.32 9.95
CA ASP A 61 -8.56 16.80 11.32
C ASP A 61 -9.99 16.94 11.86
N SER A 62 -10.11 17.19 13.14
CA SER A 62 -11.41 17.36 13.84
C SER A 62 -12.25 18.54 13.36
N SER A 63 -11.70 19.47 12.57
CA SER A 63 -12.46 20.56 11.95
C SER A 63 -13.18 20.14 10.67
N GLY A 64 -12.99 18.90 10.23
CA GLY A 64 -13.53 18.34 8.98
C GLY A 64 -12.75 18.75 7.75
N LYS A 65 -11.55 19.30 7.90
CA LYS A 65 -10.63 19.58 6.79
C LYS A 65 -9.76 18.37 6.51
N ALA A 66 -9.44 18.16 5.22
CA ALA A 66 -8.49 17.16 4.78
C ALA A 66 -7.50 17.73 3.77
N CYS A 67 -6.36 17.05 3.64
CA CYS A 67 -5.40 17.27 2.57
C CYS A 67 -4.90 15.92 2.04
N HIS A 68 -4.37 15.91 0.81
CA HIS A 68 -3.66 14.76 0.29
C HIS A 68 -2.15 14.99 0.25
N LEU A 69 -1.42 13.90 0.40
CA LEU A 69 0.03 13.85 0.41
C LEU A 69 0.55 13.13 -0.85
N SER A 70 -0.14 13.31 -1.96
CA SER A 70 0.12 12.68 -3.26
C SER A 70 -0.19 11.18 -3.30
N GLU A 71 0.22 10.53 -4.38
CA GLU A 71 -0.03 9.11 -4.62
C GLU A 71 1.18 8.24 -4.34
N ARG A 72 0.88 6.94 -4.18
CA ARG A 72 1.82 5.82 -4.28
C ARG A 72 1.34 4.85 -5.35
N ASP A 73 2.27 4.24 -6.07
CA ASP A 73 2.03 3.11 -6.97
C ASP A 73 2.39 1.82 -6.25
N CYS A 74 1.39 0.98 -6.03
CA CYS A 74 1.50 -0.29 -5.32
C CYS A 74 1.17 -1.48 -6.25
N SER A 75 1.41 -1.33 -7.56
CA SER A 75 1.02 -2.33 -8.56
C SER A 75 1.88 -3.59 -8.53
N ILE A 76 3.11 -3.53 -7.98
CA ILE A 76 4.00 -4.69 -7.87
C ILE A 76 3.60 -5.52 -6.65
N GLN A 77 2.90 -6.62 -6.92
CA GLN A 77 2.30 -7.47 -5.90
C GLN A 77 2.56 -8.95 -6.19
N ARG A 78 2.55 -9.76 -5.14
CA ARG A 78 2.52 -11.21 -5.22
C ARG A 78 1.30 -11.72 -4.43
N ARG A 79 0.39 -12.44 -5.09
CA ARG A 79 -0.84 -12.96 -4.47
C ARG A 79 -1.64 -11.87 -3.74
N HIS A 80 -1.79 -10.70 -4.37
CA HIS A 80 -2.46 -9.52 -3.83
C HIS A 80 -1.79 -8.89 -2.59
N GLN A 81 -0.54 -9.23 -2.31
CA GLN A 81 0.29 -8.57 -1.30
C GLN A 81 1.28 -7.64 -1.97
N LYS A 82 1.31 -6.39 -1.54
CA LYS A 82 2.25 -5.37 -2.00
C LYS A 82 3.68 -5.82 -1.67
N LEU A 83 4.62 -5.68 -2.61
CA LEU A 83 6.04 -6.05 -2.44
C LEU A 83 6.97 -4.88 -2.66
N THR A 84 6.63 -4.03 -3.63
CA THR A 84 7.40 -2.84 -3.97
C THR A 84 6.42 -1.70 -4.22
N GLU A 85 6.69 -0.58 -3.59
CA GLU A 85 5.91 0.64 -3.70
C GLU A 85 6.79 1.79 -4.15
N GLU A 86 6.26 2.68 -4.99
CA GLU A 86 7.01 3.86 -5.44
C GLU A 86 6.14 5.12 -5.46
N THR A 87 6.79 6.27 -5.30
CA THR A 87 6.18 7.58 -5.46
C THR A 87 7.19 8.57 -6.08
N PRO A 88 6.75 9.43 -7.03
CA PRO A 88 5.46 9.39 -7.72
C PRO A 88 5.33 8.20 -8.65
N SER A 89 4.09 7.81 -8.97
CA SER A 89 3.84 6.77 -9.96
C SER A 89 4.30 7.19 -11.36
N PRO A 90 5.09 6.38 -12.07
CA PRO A 90 5.49 6.67 -13.44
C PRO A 90 4.31 6.60 -14.44
N PHE A 91 3.20 6.01 -14.02
CA PHE A 91 1.99 5.90 -14.81
C PHE A 91 1.13 7.18 -14.74
N MET A 92 1.28 7.99 -13.71
CA MET A 92 0.44 9.16 -13.44
C MET A 92 0.83 10.38 -14.28
N THR A 93 -0.18 11.13 -14.71
CA THR A 93 -0.01 12.51 -15.21
C THR A 93 -0.37 13.52 -14.14
N SER A 94 0.10 14.76 -14.23
CA SER A 94 -0.27 15.82 -13.29
C SER A 94 -1.80 16.03 -13.22
N THR A 95 -2.49 15.95 -14.36
CA THR A 95 -3.95 16.08 -14.41
C THR A 95 -4.65 14.95 -13.68
N LEU A 96 -4.20 13.70 -13.84
CA LEU A 96 -4.79 12.55 -13.16
C LEU A 96 -4.52 12.61 -11.66
N ARG A 97 -3.30 12.96 -11.26
CA ARG A 97 -2.91 13.17 -9.85
C ARG A 97 -3.83 14.17 -9.16
N ASN A 98 -4.05 15.32 -9.79
CA ASN A 98 -4.93 16.34 -9.23
C ASN A 98 -6.37 15.83 -9.08
N LYS A 99 -6.93 15.21 -10.12
CA LYS A 99 -8.30 14.65 -10.06
C LYS A 99 -8.46 13.59 -8.96
N MET A 100 -7.51 12.68 -8.85
CA MET A 100 -7.56 11.64 -7.82
C MET A 100 -7.34 12.22 -6.42
N GLY A 101 -6.41 13.16 -6.27
CA GLY A 101 -6.18 13.86 -5.01
C GLY A 101 -7.42 14.64 -4.54
N GLU A 102 -8.06 15.39 -5.43
CA GLU A 102 -9.32 16.10 -5.13
C GLU A 102 -10.45 15.13 -4.75
N ALA A 103 -10.58 13.99 -5.45
CA ALA A 103 -11.58 13.00 -5.13
C ALA A 103 -11.33 12.38 -3.74
N ALA A 104 -10.06 12.12 -3.40
CA ALA A 104 -9.67 11.57 -2.11
C ALA A 104 -9.93 12.58 -0.98
N VAL A 105 -9.58 13.87 -1.16
CA VAL A 105 -9.86 14.92 -0.17
C VAL A 105 -11.36 15.05 0.06
N LYS A 106 -12.16 15.17 -1.01
CA LYS A 106 -13.63 15.27 -0.91
C LYS A 106 -14.25 14.09 -0.16
N ALA A 107 -13.79 12.86 -0.43
CA ALA A 107 -14.28 11.67 0.27
C ALA A 107 -13.92 11.72 1.76
N THR A 108 -12.68 12.10 2.09
CA THR A 108 -12.18 12.22 3.47
C THR A 108 -12.96 13.29 4.26
N GLU A 109 -13.20 14.46 3.66
CA GLU A 109 -13.99 15.54 4.27
C GLU A 109 -15.46 15.16 4.45
N PHE A 110 -16.04 14.47 3.44
CA PHE A 110 -17.44 14.04 3.48
C PHE A 110 -17.73 13.10 4.66
N ILE A 111 -16.83 12.18 4.94
CA ILE A 111 -16.97 11.24 6.07
C ILE A 111 -16.43 11.83 7.39
N LYS A 112 -15.88 13.05 7.35
CA LYS A 112 -15.24 13.72 8.50
C LYS A 112 -14.17 12.85 9.16
N TYR A 113 -13.34 12.24 8.34
CA TYR A 113 -12.27 11.34 8.81
C TYR A 113 -11.18 12.13 9.52
N GLU A 114 -10.74 11.63 10.68
CA GLU A 114 -9.65 12.21 11.48
C GLU A 114 -8.45 11.24 11.51
N GLY A 115 -7.25 11.79 11.31
CA GLY A 115 -6.00 11.04 11.30
C GLY A 115 -5.48 10.74 9.89
N ALA A 116 -4.44 9.90 9.83
CA ALA A 116 -3.86 9.43 8.58
C ALA A 116 -4.68 8.27 8.00
N GLY A 117 -5.03 8.38 6.73
CA GLY A 117 -5.74 7.34 5.98
C GLY A 117 -5.27 7.27 4.54
N THR A 118 -5.68 6.24 3.84
CA THR A 118 -5.32 6.04 2.44
C THR A 118 -6.56 5.63 1.65
N ILE A 119 -6.77 6.28 0.50
CA ILE A 119 -7.82 5.89 -0.44
C ILE A 119 -7.19 5.17 -1.61
N GLU A 120 -7.57 3.92 -1.81
CA GLU A 120 -7.05 3.05 -2.85
C GLU A 120 -7.95 3.06 -4.08
N PHE A 121 -7.31 3.10 -5.25
CA PHE A 121 -7.96 3.12 -6.56
C PHE A 121 -7.35 2.09 -7.49
N LEU A 122 -8.19 1.57 -8.39
CA LEU A 122 -7.74 0.89 -9.60
C LEU A 122 -7.76 1.88 -10.77
N VAL A 123 -6.64 1.98 -11.48
CA VAL A 123 -6.52 2.87 -12.65
C VAL A 123 -6.32 2.03 -13.90
N ASP A 124 -7.23 2.16 -14.87
CA ASP A 124 -7.18 1.41 -16.12
C ASP A 124 -6.16 2.01 -17.12
N LYS A 125 -5.92 1.31 -18.24
CA LYS A 125 -5.02 1.76 -19.31
C LYS A 125 -5.44 3.10 -19.95
N ASN A 126 -6.71 3.47 -19.84
CA ASN A 126 -7.26 4.73 -20.37
C ASN A 126 -7.18 5.88 -19.35
N LYS A 127 -6.54 5.68 -18.20
CA LYS A 127 -6.44 6.65 -17.10
C LYS A 127 -7.77 6.94 -16.40
N ASN A 128 -8.77 6.06 -16.53
CA ASN A 128 -9.95 6.11 -15.68
C ASN A 128 -9.60 5.48 -14.33
N PHE A 129 -10.03 6.10 -13.25
CA PHE A 129 -9.81 5.59 -11.90
C PHE A 129 -11.13 5.19 -11.23
N TYR A 130 -11.07 4.14 -10.44
CA TYR A 130 -12.20 3.54 -9.75
C TYR A 130 -11.83 3.37 -8.29
N PHE A 131 -12.70 3.84 -7.39
CA PHE A 131 -12.54 3.64 -5.95
C PHE A 131 -12.53 2.14 -5.63
N MET A 132 -11.60 1.72 -4.79
CA MET A 132 -11.53 0.35 -4.31
C MET A 132 -11.89 0.26 -2.84
N GLU A 133 -11.14 0.94 -1.98
CA GLU A 133 -11.39 0.98 -0.54
C GLU A 133 -10.70 2.18 0.13
N MET A 134 -11.05 2.42 1.39
CA MET A 134 -10.31 3.33 2.26
C MET A 134 -9.70 2.55 3.43
N ASN A 135 -8.40 2.70 3.62
CA ASN A 135 -7.71 2.21 4.80
C ASN A 135 -7.67 3.32 5.85
N THR A 136 -8.42 3.12 6.94
CA THR A 136 -8.55 4.10 8.04
C THR A 136 -7.44 3.92 9.08
N ARG A 137 -6.21 3.84 8.62
CA ARG A 137 -4.99 3.63 9.41
C ARG A 137 -3.76 4.04 8.61
N ILE A 138 -2.62 4.14 9.29
CA ILE A 138 -1.33 4.21 8.62
C ILE A 138 -1.06 2.90 7.85
N GLN A 139 -0.38 2.99 6.72
CA GLN A 139 0.02 1.84 5.92
C GLN A 139 1.53 1.59 5.98
N VAL A 140 1.96 0.39 5.61
CA VAL A 140 3.36 -0.03 5.62
C VAL A 140 4.21 0.90 4.76
N GLU A 141 3.71 1.27 3.61
CA GLU A 141 4.36 2.04 2.55
C GLU A 141 4.35 3.57 2.75
N HIS A 142 3.92 4.08 3.91
CA HIS A 142 3.97 5.52 4.21
C HIS A 142 5.36 6.16 4.05
N PRO A 143 6.49 5.44 4.29
CA PRO A 143 7.81 6.06 4.21
C PRO A 143 8.16 6.63 2.84
N VAL A 144 7.70 6.00 1.72
CA VAL A 144 7.99 6.58 0.39
C VAL A 144 7.34 7.96 0.22
N THR A 145 6.14 8.16 0.79
CA THR A 145 5.49 9.47 0.80
C THR A 145 6.29 10.48 1.62
N GLU A 146 6.67 10.13 2.84
CA GLU A 146 7.47 10.99 3.73
C GLU A 146 8.76 11.47 3.05
N GLN A 147 9.45 10.57 2.36
CA GLN A 147 10.74 10.85 1.73
C GLN A 147 10.63 11.83 0.54
N VAL A 148 9.52 11.89 -0.18
CA VAL A 148 9.40 12.74 -1.37
C VAL A 148 8.79 14.11 -1.10
N ILE A 149 8.11 14.28 0.05
CA ILE A 149 7.47 15.56 0.41
C ILE A 149 8.07 16.21 1.65
N ASP A 150 9.04 15.55 2.30
CA ASP A 150 9.66 16.00 3.56
C ASP A 150 8.60 16.22 4.64
N PHE A 151 7.91 15.15 5.03
CA PHE A 151 6.78 15.19 5.96
C PHE A 151 6.79 13.97 6.88
N ASP A 152 6.68 14.20 8.19
CA ASP A 152 6.58 13.14 9.20
C ASP A 152 5.10 12.82 9.45
N LEU A 153 4.61 11.79 8.77
CA LEU A 153 3.20 11.39 8.81
C LEU A 153 2.79 10.82 10.16
N ILE A 154 3.71 10.13 10.84
CA ILE A 154 3.45 9.57 12.17
C ILE A 154 3.33 10.70 13.20
N CYS A 155 4.23 11.68 13.14
CA CYS A 155 4.14 12.87 13.98
C CYS A 155 2.84 13.64 13.76
N GLU A 156 2.44 13.82 12.50
CA GLU A 156 1.19 14.51 12.16
C GLU A 156 -0.04 13.75 12.66
N GLN A 157 -0.05 12.42 12.57
CA GLN A 157 -1.12 11.60 13.11
C GLN A 157 -1.27 11.78 14.63
N ILE A 158 -0.15 11.87 15.36
CA ILE A 158 -0.14 12.13 16.80
C ILE A 158 -0.68 13.54 17.12
N LYS A 159 -0.27 14.54 16.36
CA LYS A 159 -0.76 15.94 16.52
C LYS A 159 -2.26 16.02 16.30
N VAL A 160 -2.76 15.42 15.22
CA VAL A 160 -4.20 15.37 14.94
C VAL A 160 -4.95 14.69 16.10
N ALA A 161 -4.46 13.56 16.60
CA ALA A 161 -5.05 12.88 17.75
C ALA A 161 -5.00 13.72 19.04
N ALA A 162 -4.04 14.64 19.16
CA ALA A 162 -3.95 15.62 20.24
C ALA A 162 -4.88 16.84 20.03
N GLY A 163 -5.63 16.90 18.91
CA GLY A 163 -6.55 17.99 18.59
C GLY A 163 -5.96 19.15 17.79
N GLU A 164 -4.71 19.00 17.31
CA GLU A 164 -4.10 20.01 16.43
C GLU A 164 -4.72 19.96 15.03
N LYS A 165 -4.70 21.11 14.36
CA LYS A 165 -5.25 21.23 13.00
C LYS A 165 -4.14 21.04 11.97
N ILE A 166 -4.48 20.35 10.89
CA ILE A 166 -3.59 20.22 9.73
C ILE A 166 -3.42 21.55 8.99
N SER A 167 -2.34 21.66 8.19
CA SER A 167 -2.11 22.86 7.37
C SER A 167 -3.17 23.07 6.29
N GLY A 168 -3.87 21.99 5.88
CA GLY A 168 -4.87 21.98 4.81
C GLY A 168 -4.29 22.16 3.40
N LYS A 169 -2.96 22.14 3.26
CA LYS A 169 -2.28 22.20 1.95
C LYS A 169 -2.09 20.80 1.39
N ASN A 170 -2.34 20.66 0.10
CA ASN A 170 -1.97 19.46 -0.63
C ASN A 170 -0.46 19.45 -0.91
N TYR A 171 0.13 18.26 -0.84
CA TYR A 171 1.55 18.05 -1.05
C TYR A 171 1.82 17.31 -2.35
N PHE A 172 2.93 17.63 -3.00
CA PHE A 172 3.35 17.04 -4.28
C PHE A 172 4.80 16.58 -4.19
N PRO A 173 5.14 15.43 -4.80
CA PRO A 173 6.48 14.87 -4.74
C PRO A 173 7.52 15.82 -5.35
N LYS A 174 8.66 15.96 -4.68
CA LYS A 174 9.84 16.70 -5.16
C LYS A 174 10.98 15.77 -5.58
N LEU A 175 10.94 14.54 -5.11
CA LEU A 175 11.93 13.49 -5.32
C LEU A 175 11.21 12.24 -5.84
N HIS A 176 11.97 11.17 -6.05
CA HIS A 176 11.43 9.84 -6.32
C HIS A 176 11.90 8.88 -5.24
N SER A 177 10.98 8.10 -4.68
CA SER A 177 11.28 7.11 -3.64
C SER A 177 10.70 5.76 -3.99
N ILE A 178 11.44 4.69 -3.67
CA ILE A 178 11.04 3.30 -3.87
C ILE A 178 11.26 2.56 -2.56
N GLU A 179 10.25 1.81 -2.13
CA GLU A 179 10.31 0.88 -1.00
C GLU A 179 10.27 -0.56 -1.52
N CYS A 180 11.09 -1.43 -0.94
CA CYS A 180 10.99 -2.88 -1.08
C CYS A 180 10.76 -3.49 0.29
N ARG A 181 9.74 -4.34 0.41
CA ARG A 181 9.50 -5.11 1.63
C ARG A 181 10.47 -6.28 1.69
N ILE A 182 11.15 -6.42 2.81
CA ILE A 182 12.07 -7.52 3.08
C ILE A 182 11.34 -8.53 3.96
N ASN A 183 11.07 -9.71 3.40
CA ASN A 183 10.30 -10.75 4.05
C ASN A 183 11.18 -11.96 4.37
N ALA A 184 11.01 -12.52 5.56
CA ALA A 184 11.58 -13.81 5.94
C ALA A 184 10.74 -14.94 5.33
N GLU A 185 11.01 -15.24 4.07
CA GLU A 185 10.30 -16.22 3.24
C GLU A 185 11.29 -17.11 2.50
N ASP A 186 10.90 -18.35 2.27
CA ASP A 186 11.70 -19.33 1.54
C ASP A 186 11.31 -19.37 0.05
N PRO A 187 12.09 -18.78 -0.87
CA PRO A 187 11.76 -18.70 -2.28
C PRO A 187 11.75 -20.07 -2.99
N PHE A 188 12.44 -21.07 -2.44
CA PHE A 188 12.47 -22.42 -2.99
C PHE A 188 11.27 -23.27 -2.59
N ASN A 189 10.54 -22.84 -1.56
CA ASN A 189 9.34 -23.50 -1.05
C ASN A 189 8.11 -22.57 -1.15
N ASP A 190 7.88 -22.01 -2.32
CA ASP A 190 6.71 -21.21 -2.66
C ASP A 190 6.51 -19.96 -1.75
N PHE A 191 7.63 -19.36 -1.32
CA PHE A 191 7.66 -18.18 -0.45
C PHE A 191 6.89 -18.35 0.86
N ARG A 192 6.87 -19.58 1.41
CA ARG A 192 6.30 -19.79 2.73
C ARG A 192 7.11 -19.02 3.79
N PRO A 193 6.46 -18.53 4.87
CA PRO A 193 7.17 -17.90 5.97
C PRO A 193 8.29 -18.80 6.51
N SER A 194 9.45 -18.20 6.79
CA SER A 194 10.65 -18.87 7.31
C SER A 194 11.01 -18.25 8.68
N PRO A 195 10.32 -18.66 9.75
CA PRO A 195 10.65 -18.21 11.10
C PRO A 195 11.98 -18.81 11.56
N GLY A 196 12.62 -18.17 12.53
CA GLY A 196 13.87 -18.64 13.09
C GLY A 196 14.79 -17.52 13.55
N MET A 197 15.98 -17.88 14.01
CA MET A 197 16.95 -16.95 14.54
C MET A 197 17.80 -16.32 13.42
N ILE A 198 17.93 -15.00 13.45
CA ILE A 198 18.88 -14.23 12.63
C ILE A 198 20.23 -14.24 13.34
N SER A 199 21.16 -15.08 12.90
CA SER A 199 22.48 -15.22 13.54
C SER A 199 23.33 -13.96 13.39
N THR A 200 23.32 -13.37 12.20
CA THR A 200 24.09 -12.16 11.89
C THR A 200 23.30 -11.28 10.95
N MET A 201 23.37 -9.97 11.14
CA MET A 201 22.70 -8.98 10.31
C MET A 201 23.60 -7.79 10.05
N HIS A 202 23.62 -7.37 8.79
CA HIS A 202 24.30 -6.16 8.36
C HIS A 202 23.30 -5.30 7.56
N PHE A 203 23.15 -4.04 7.97
CA PHE A 203 22.22 -3.13 7.32
C PHE A 203 22.93 -2.24 6.30
N PRO A 204 22.41 -2.12 5.08
CA PRO A 204 22.91 -1.14 4.13
C PRO A 204 22.55 0.27 4.57
N GLY A 205 23.36 1.25 4.16
CA GLY A 205 23.13 2.65 4.49
C GLY A 205 23.76 3.59 3.46
N GLY A 206 23.61 4.90 3.70
CA GLY A 206 24.17 5.94 2.86
C GLY A 206 23.14 7.01 2.50
N HIS A 207 23.57 7.98 1.66
CA HIS A 207 22.71 9.09 1.27
C HIS A 207 21.48 8.64 0.45
N GLY A 208 20.29 8.99 0.97
CA GLY A 208 19.02 8.61 0.34
C GLY A 208 18.67 7.13 0.52
N VAL A 209 19.18 6.51 1.59
CA VAL A 209 18.81 5.16 2.03
C VAL A 209 18.17 5.27 3.40
N ARG A 210 16.95 4.73 3.54
CA ARG A 210 16.25 4.58 4.82
C ARG A 210 15.92 3.10 5.01
N LEU A 211 16.13 2.60 6.21
CA LEU A 211 15.73 1.26 6.60
C LEU A 211 14.86 1.34 7.85
N ASP A 212 13.62 0.87 7.73
CA ASP A 212 12.72 0.70 8.87
C ASP A 212 12.67 -0.78 9.22
N THR A 213 13.13 -1.13 10.42
CA THR A 213 13.21 -2.53 10.86
C THR A 213 13.09 -2.64 12.37
N HIS A 214 12.62 -3.79 12.84
CA HIS A 214 12.57 -4.16 14.26
C HIS A 214 13.52 -5.31 14.60
N VAL A 215 14.18 -5.90 13.59
CA VAL A 215 15.08 -7.03 13.80
C VAL A 215 16.52 -6.61 13.98
N TYR A 216 17.31 -7.46 14.61
CA TYR A 216 18.73 -7.28 14.90
C TYR A 216 19.43 -8.64 14.94
N SER A 217 20.77 -8.68 15.00
CA SER A 217 21.51 -9.93 15.17
C SER A 217 21.10 -10.64 16.46
N GLY A 218 20.71 -11.91 16.37
CA GLY A 218 20.18 -12.69 17.49
C GLY A 218 18.65 -12.61 17.65
N TYR A 219 17.94 -11.79 16.85
CA TYR A 219 16.49 -11.74 16.89
C TYR A 219 15.86 -13.05 16.40
N VAL A 220 14.81 -13.52 17.09
CA VAL A 220 14.06 -14.71 16.68
C VAL A 220 12.75 -14.27 16.01
N ILE A 221 12.63 -14.53 14.72
CA ILE A 221 11.42 -14.25 13.94
C ILE A 221 10.33 -15.23 14.40
N PRO A 222 9.22 -14.75 14.99
CA PRO A 222 8.17 -15.62 15.48
C PRO A 222 7.29 -16.17 14.35
N PRO A 223 6.71 -17.37 14.49
CA PRO A 223 5.85 -17.97 13.45
C PRO A 223 4.41 -17.43 13.44
N HIS A 224 4.05 -16.52 14.35
CA HIS A 224 2.67 -16.10 14.59
C HIS A 224 2.31 -14.78 13.92
N TYR A 225 3.28 -14.07 13.36
CA TYR A 225 3.11 -12.76 12.73
C TYR A 225 3.51 -12.79 11.25
N ASP A 226 3.30 -11.67 10.57
CA ASP A 226 3.74 -11.47 9.19
C ASP A 226 5.25 -11.71 9.05
N SER A 227 5.67 -12.21 7.89
CA SER A 227 7.06 -12.49 7.57
C SER A 227 7.92 -11.24 7.32
N MET A 228 7.31 -10.05 7.23
CA MET A 228 8.03 -8.81 6.94
C MET A 228 8.95 -8.42 8.11
N VAL A 229 10.24 -8.34 7.83
CA VAL A 229 11.28 -8.01 8.83
C VAL A 229 11.87 -6.62 8.65
N ALA A 230 11.77 -6.05 7.46
CA ALA A 230 12.27 -4.71 7.19
C ALA A 230 11.56 -4.10 5.97
N LYS A 231 11.68 -2.77 5.87
CA LYS A 231 11.39 -1.97 4.67
C LYS A 231 12.68 -1.27 4.26
N LEU A 232 13.15 -1.52 3.05
CA LEU A 232 14.29 -0.85 2.47
C LEU A 232 13.79 0.23 1.52
N ILE A 233 14.11 1.48 1.80
CA ILE A 233 13.62 2.63 1.05
C ILE A 233 14.81 3.39 0.45
N THR A 234 14.75 3.67 -0.85
CA THR A 234 15.74 4.50 -1.53
C THR A 234 15.09 5.73 -2.13
N THR A 235 15.79 6.86 -2.05
CA THR A 235 15.31 8.15 -2.53
C THR A 235 16.37 8.84 -3.38
N ALA A 236 15.95 9.41 -4.50
CA ALA A 236 16.80 10.17 -5.42
C ALA A 236 16.02 11.29 -6.12
N GLN A 237 16.73 12.12 -6.91
CA GLN A 237 16.12 13.16 -7.73
C GLN A 237 15.27 12.58 -8.86
N THR A 238 15.63 11.41 -9.37
CA THR A 238 14.96 10.73 -10.49
C THR A 238 14.61 9.29 -10.12
N ARG A 239 13.66 8.71 -10.86
CA ARG A 239 13.27 7.31 -10.70
C ARG A 239 14.45 6.36 -10.96
N GLU A 240 15.20 6.62 -12.03
CA GLU A 240 16.38 5.83 -12.38
C GLU A 240 17.42 5.86 -11.27
N GLY A 241 17.63 7.04 -10.67
CA GLY A 241 18.54 7.19 -9.53
C GLY A 241 18.09 6.37 -8.30
N ALA A 242 16.79 6.33 -8.01
CA ALA A 242 16.24 5.53 -6.92
C ALA A 242 16.38 4.03 -7.21
N ILE A 243 16.12 3.59 -8.45
CA ILE A 243 16.31 2.20 -8.89
C ILE A 243 17.77 1.79 -8.78
N HIS A 244 18.72 2.59 -9.29
CA HIS A 244 20.15 2.27 -9.21
C HIS A 244 20.62 2.13 -7.76
N LYS A 245 20.16 3.00 -6.86
CA LYS A 245 20.45 2.86 -5.43
C LYS A 245 19.89 1.56 -4.88
N MET A 246 18.62 1.24 -5.14
CA MET A 246 18.00 0.01 -4.65
C MET A 246 18.77 -1.22 -5.12
N LEU A 247 19.12 -1.28 -6.41
CA LEU A 247 19.88 -2.39 -6.98
C LEU A 247 21.28 -2.51 -6.35
N SER A 248 21.94 -1.39 -6.04
CA SER A 248 23.25 -1.43 -5.37
C SER A 248 23.18 -2.04 -3.96
N LEU A 249 22.05 -1.84 -3.26
CA LEU A 249 21.87 -2.31 -1.88
C LEU A 249 21.54 -3.80 -1.78
N ILE A 250 20.94 -4.39 -2.82
CA ILE A 250 20.59 -5.81 -2.86
C ILE A 250 21.73 -6.70 -3.37
N HIS A 251 22.80 -6.12 -3.90
CA HIS A 251 23.98 -6.83 -4.43
C HIS A 251 25.22 -6.72 -3.53
N ILE A 252 25.10 -6.12 -2.37
CA ILE A 252 26.20 -5.97 -1.40
C ILE A 252 26.25 -7.16 -0.45
#